data_a0b3bc2ce843e9e8fdae1779d548fe86
#
_entry.id   a0b3bc2ce843e9e8fdae1779d548fe86
#
_cell.length_a   1.000
_cell.length_b   1.000
_cell.length_c   1.000
_cell.angle_alpha   90.00
_cell.angle_beta   90.00
_cell.angle_gamma   90.00
#
_symmetry.space_group_name_H-M   'P 1'
#
loop_
_entity.id
_entity.type
_entity.pdbx_description
1 polymer ?
#
loop_
_entity_poly.entity_id
_entity_poly.type
_entity_poly.pdbx_seq_one_letter_code
_entity_poly.pdbx_strand_id
1 'polypeptide(L)'
;MAKIILDELFKAQEQLDATIAKNHGISYATTRHRRLMACIVEIGELANATRCFKYWSNKGPEAEEIVLDEYADGLHFFLSLGVDIKTSKRSYNLTKHEDNLTDQFLEIYHRLDVFKKKQDDACFIKAFQAFLNLLPLLGYRWKKLEKAYYKKLGVNYNRQETNY
;
A
#
# COMPACT_ATOMS: atom_id res chain seq x y z
N MET A 1 9.30 8.87 17.18
CA MET A 1 8.75 7.86 16.24
C MET A 1 7.28 7.67 16.50
N ALA A 2 6.46 7.75 15.46
CA ALA A 2 5.02 7.52 15.61
C ALA A 2 4.73 6.03 15.44
N LYS A 3 4.08 5.42 16.44
CA LYS A 3 3.53 4.06 16.36
C LYS A 3 2.13 4.12 15.78
N ILE A 4 1.87 3.30 14.77
CA ILE A 4 0.55 3.14 14.16
C ILE A 4 0.00 1.74 14.46
N ILE A 5 -1.32 1.64 14.58
CA ILE A 5 -2.06 0.40 14.82
C ILE A 5 -3.00 0.19 13.63
N LEU A 6 -3.00 -1.00 13.03
CA LEU A 6 -3.66 -1.28 11.76
C LEU A 6 -4.80 -2.30 11.85
N ASP A 7 -5.19 -2.72 13.06
CA ASP A 7 -6.24 -3.74 13.25
C ASP A 7 -7.54 -3.40 12.51
N GLU A 8 -8.02 -2.15 12.64
CA GLU A 8 -9.26 -1.71 12.01
C GLU A 8 -9.13 -1.63 10.49
N LEU A 9 -7.95 -1.25 9.97
CA LEU A 9 -7.71 -1.22 8.53
C LEU A 9 -7.66 -2.63 7.94
N PHE A 10 -6.99 -3.56 8.61
CA PHE A 10 -6.99 -4.96 8.20
C PHE A 10 -8.39 -5.55 8.17
N LYS A 11 -9.20 -5.27 9.21
CA LYS A 11 -10.59 -5.70 9.28
C LYS A 11 -11.44 -5.11 8.15
N ALA A 12 -11.31 -3.81 7.91
CA ALA A 12 -12.02 -3.12 6.84
C ALA A 12 -11.63 -3.67 5.45
N GLN A 13 -10.34 -3.94 5.24
CA GLN A 13 -9.85 -4.52 3.99
C GLN A 13 -10.35 -5.95 3.79
N GLU A 14 -10.36 -6.78 4.82
CA GLU A 14 -10.89 -8.15 4.76
C GLU A 14 -12.37 -8.16 4.34
N GLN A 15 -13.16 -7.22 4.85
CA GLN A 15 -14.57 -7.08 4.47
C GLN A 15 -14.74 -6.65 3.00
N LEU A 16 -13.95 -5.70 2.53
CA LEU A 16 -13.95 -5.29 1.11
C LEU A 16 -13.53 -6.45 0.21
N ASP A 17 -12.45 -7.14 0.55
CA ASP A 17 -11.96 -8.29 -0.21
C ASP A 17 -13.01 -9.41 -0.30
N ALA A 18 -13.75 -9.66 0.78
CA ALA A 18 -14.85 -10.63 0.80
C ALA A 18 -15.98 -10.21 -0.15
N THR A 19 -16.32 -8.92 -0.22
CA THR A 19 -17.31 -8.38 -1.16
C THR A 19 -16.84 -8.57 -2.60
N ILE A 20 -15.61 -8.23 -2.91
CA ILE A 20 -15.01 -8.42 -4.25
C ILE A 20 -14.98 -9.90 -4.62
N ALA A 21 -14.55 -10.76 -3.71
CA ALA A 21 -14.48 -12.19 -3.93
C ALA A 21 -15.85 -12.79 -4.27
N LYS A 22 -16.89 -12.38 -3.54
CA LYS A 22 -18.28 -12.79 -3.80
C LYS A 22 -18.77 -12.33 -5.17
N ASN A 23 -18.52 -11.07 -5.53
CA ASN A 23 -19.00 -10.49 -6.78
C ASN A 23 -18.32 -11.08 -8.02
N HIS A 24 -17.06 -11.48 -7.91
CA HIS A 24 -16.25 -11.94 -9.04
C HIS A 24 -15.94 -13.44 -9.03
N GLY A 25 -16.42 -14.19 -8.03
CA GLY A 25 -16.17 -15.63 -7.92
C GLY A 25 -14.69 -16.00 -7.77
N ILE A 26 -13.94 -15.21 -7.00
CA ILE A 26 -12.51 -15.36 -6.81
C ILE A 26 -12.16 -15.62 -5.34
N SER A 27 -10.90 -15.98 -5.09
CA SER A 27 -10.35 -16.20 -3.75
C SER A 27 -8.97 -15.57 -3.61
N TYR A 28 -8.45 -15.50 -2.40
CA TYR A 28 -7.08 -15.05 -2.16
C TYR A 28 -6.06 -15.93 -2.92
N ALA A 29 -6.22 -17.24 -2.87
CA ALA A 29 -5.32 -18.19 -3.53
C ALA A 29 -5.25 -17.96 -5.05
N THR A 30 -6.39 -17.69 -5.70
CA THR A 30 -6.46 -17.49 -7.16
C THR A 30 -6.01 -16.11 -7.62
N THR A 31 -5.87 -15.16 -6.71
CA THR A 31 -5.57 -13.75 -7.05
C THR A 31 -4.27 -13.22 -6.47
N ARG A 32 -3.53 -13.99 -5.68
CA ARG A 32 -2.33 -13.49 -4.98
C ARG A 32 -1.32 -12.81 -5.90
N HIS A 33 -0.96 -13.45 -7.02
CA HIS A 33 -0.01 -12.87 -7.96
C HIS A 33 -0.56 -11.62 -8.65
N ARG A 34 -1.86 -11.59 -8.97
CA ARG A 34 -2.52 -10.41 -9.55
C ARG A 34 -2.57 -9.25 -8.54
N ARG A 35 -2.85 -9.53 -7.26
CA ARG A 35 -2.83 -8.52 -6.20
C ARG A 35 -1.41 -8.00 -5.93
N LEU A 36 -0.40 -8.88 -6.00
CA LEU A 36 1.00 -8.45 -5.90
C LEU A 36 1.38 -7.56 -7.10
N MET A 37 0.98 -7.93 -8.32
CA MET A 37 1.21 -7.09 -9.50
C MET A 37 0.52 -5.74 -9.38
N ALA A 38 -0.75 -5.70 -8.93
CA ALA A 38 -1.47 -4.47 -8.68
C ALA A 38 -0.76 -3.60 -7.62
N CYS A 39 -0.30 -4.19 -6.53
CA CYS A 39 0.50 -3.49 -5.52
C CYS A 39 1.75 -2.83 -6.11
N ILE A 40 2.49 -3.54 -6.97
CA ILE A 40 3.69 -3.03 -7.65
C ILE A 40 3.34 -1.86 -8.57
N VAL A 41 2.22 -1.95 -9.30
CA VAL A 41 1.73 -0.87 -10.17
C VAL A 41 1.39 0.38 -9.35
N GLU A 42 0.61 0.24 -8.27
CA GLU A 42 0.22 1.37 -7.41
C GLU A 42 1.45 2.04 -6.76
N ILE A 43 2.47 1.27 -6.39
CA ILE A 43 3.75 1.83 -5.90
C ILE A 43 4.43 2.65 -7.01
N GLY A 44 4.36 2.20 -8.25
CA GLY A 44 4.87 2.95 -9.40
C GLY A 44 4.09 4.24 -9.66
N GLU A 45 2.76 4.22 -9.53
CA GLU A 45 1.89 5.39 -9.65
C GLU A 45 2.18 6.39 -8.52
N LEU A 46 2.34 5.91 -7.29
CA LEU A 46 2.80 6.73 -6.17
C LEU A 46 4.17 7.36 -6.43
N ALA A 47 5.15 6.59 -6.88
CA ALA A 47 6.47 7.11 -7.23
C ALA A 47 6.38 8.17 -8.33
N ASN A 48 5.54 7.95 -9.34
CA ASN A 48 5.28 8.91 -10.40
C ASN A 48 4.66 10.20 -9.86
N ALA A 49 3.69 10.12 -8.95
CA ALA A 49 3.06 11.28 -8.31
C ALA A 49 4.06 12.09 -7.47
N THR A 50 4.99 11.44 -6.78
CA THR A 50 6.06 12.14 -6.03
C THR A 50 7.09 12.79 -6.94
N ARG A 51 7.25 12.30 -8.18
CA ARG A 51 8.25 12.73 -9.16
C ARG A 51 9.71 12.60 -8.69
N CYS A 52 9.97 11.88 -7.61
CA CYS A 52 11.27 11.81 -6.95
C CYS A 52 12.43 11.31 -7.83
N PHE A 53 12.14 10.47 -8.82
CA PHE A 53 13.14 9.89 -9.74
C PHE A 53 13.31 10.69 -11.05
N LYS A 54 12.50 11.72 -11.28
CA LYS A 54 12.48 12.47 -12.55
C LYS A 54 13.60 13.53 -12.57
N TYR A 55 14.84 13.07 -12.60
CA TYR A 55 16.02 13.93 -12.63
C TYR A 55 16.08 14.88 -13.84
N TRP A 56 15.32 14.59 -14.89
CA TRP A 56 15.24 15.40 -16.13
C TRP A 56 14.22 16.54 -16.04
N SER A 57 13.56 16.73 -14.91
CA SER A 57 12.47 17.71 -14.76
C SER A 57 12.61 18.49 -13.47
N ASN A 58 12.34 19.80 -13.55
CA ASN A 58 12.31 20.71 -12.39
C ASN A 58 10.91 20.84 -11.76
N LYS A 59 9.89 20.10 -12.27
CA LYS A 59 8.56 20.10 -11.67
C LYS A 59 8.59 19.39 -10.32
N GLY A 60 7.94 19.98 -9.32
CA GLY A 60 7.72 19.37 -8.02
C GLY A 60 6.68 18.22 -8.07
N PRO A 61 6.43 17.59 -6.92
CA PRO A 61 5.42 16.54 -6.80
C PRO A 61 4.01 17.05 -7.17
N GLU A 62 3.11 16.12 -7.45
CA GLU A 62 1.69 16.41 -7.57
C GLU A 62 1.12 16.95 -6.25
N ALA A 63 -0.11 17.48 -6.28
CA ALA A 63 -0.79 17.96 -5.09
C ALA A 63 -0.88 16.85 -4.01
N GLU A 64 -0.84 17.25 -2.74
CA GLU A 64 -0.85 16.31 -1.60
C GLU A 64 -2.00 15.29 -1.69
N GLU A 65 -3.19 15.73 -2.12
CA GLU A 65 -4.34 14.85 -2.25
C GLU A 65 -4.12 13.75 -3.28
N ILE A 66 -3.43 14.05 -4.38
CA ILE A 66 -3.10 13.08 -5.43
C ILE A 66 -2.07 12.07 -4.91
N VAL A 67 -1.01 12.55 -4.26
CA VAL A 67 0.01 11.67 -3.67
C VAL A 67 -0.60 10.75 -2.61
N LEU A 68 -1.49 11.28 -1.75
CA LEU A 68 -2.16 10.49 -0.73
C LEU A 68 -3.17 9.48 -1.32
N ASP A 69 -3.81 9.81 -2.44
CA ASP A 69 -4.73 8.90 -3.15
C ASP A 69 -3.96 7.68 -3.69
N GLU A 70 -2.85 7.89 -4.38
CA GLU A 70 -1.97 6.82 -4.86
C GLU A 70 -1.36 6.01 -3.70
N TYR A 71 -1.00 6.68 -2.60
CA TYR A 71 -0.51 6.00 -1.41
C TYR A 71 -1.59 5.11 -0.78
N ALA A 72 -2.84 5.57 -0.77
CA ALA A 72 -3.96 4.78 -0.27
C ALA A 72 -4.25 3.56 -1.15
N ASP A 73 -4.10 3.67 -2.48
CA ASP A 73 -4.25 2.53 -3.39
C ASP A 73 -3.19 1.45 -3.11
N GLY A 74 -1.93 1.84 -2.95
CA GLY A 74 -0.88 0.93 -2.51
C GLY A 74 -1.17 0.29 -1.14
N LEU A 75 -1.68 1.08 -0.19
CA LEU A 75 -2.05 0.60 1.15
C LEU A 75 -3.15 -0.47 1.09
N HIS A 76 -4.18 -0.30 0.26
CA HIS A 76 -5.23 -1.29 0.04
C HIS A 76 -4.65 -2.65 -0.37
N PHE A 77 -3.72 -2.69 -1.33
CA PHE A 77 -3.12 -3.94 -1.79
C PHE A 77 -2.17 -4.55 -0.76
N PHE A 78 -1.39 -3.75 -0.02
CA PHE A 78 -0.59 -4.27 1.08
C PHE A 78 -1.46 -4.90 2.18
N LEU A 79 -2.54 -4.25 2.57
CA LEU A 79 -3.48 -4.81 3.56
C LEU A 79 -4.11 -6.10 3.06
N SER A 80 -4.55 -6.16 1.80
CA SER A 80 -5.11 -7.36 1.18
C SER A 80 -4.11 -8.52 1.15
N LEU A 81 -2.86 -8.27 0.77
CA LEU A 81 -1.79 -9.27 0.84
C LEU A 81 -1.54 -9.75 2.27
N GLY A 82 -1.56 -8.84 3.24
CA GLY A 82 -1.38 -9.18 4.66
C GLY A 82 -2.52 -10.01 5.23
N VAL A 83 -3.77 -9.75 4.83
CA VAL A 83 -4.92 -10.59 5.18
C VAL A 83 -4.76 -12.00 4.61
N ASP A 84 -4.40 -12.10 3.33
CA ASP A 84 -4.20 -13.37 2.63
C ASP A 84 -3.19 -14.28 3.34
N ILE A 85 -2.03 -13.75 3.70
CA ILE A 85 -0.99 -14.54 4.39
C ILE A 85 -1.19 -14.62 5.90
N LYS A 86 -2.25 -14.04 6.44
CA LYS A 86 -2.56 -13.98 7.88
C LYS A 86 -1.42 -13.39 8.69
N THR A 87 -0.92 -12.23 8.24
CA THR A 87 0.22 -11.57 8.91
C THR A 87 0.00 -11.40 10.40
N SER A 88 1.03 -11.69 11.19
CA SER A 88 0.99 -11.61 12.64
C SER A 88 1.13 -10.18 13.18
N LYS A 89 1.72 -9.27 12.38
CA LYS A 89 2.05 -7.92 12.84
C LYS A 89 0.95 -6.93 12.51
N ARG A 90 0.41 -6.27 13.54
CA ARG A 90 -0.69 -5.30 13.47
C ARG A 90 -0.27 -3.86 13.83
N SER A 91 0.96 -3.66 14.26
CA SER A 91 1.46 -2.33 14.59
C SER A 91 2.86 -2.09 14.06
N TYR A 92 3.13 -0.86 13.63
CA TYR A 92 4.39 -0.46 13.02
C TYR A 92 4.88 0.86 13.61
N ASN A 93 6.20 1.01 13.73
CA ASN A 93 6.82 2.29 14.02
C ASN A 93 7.21 2.94 12.71
N LEU A 94 6.80 4.19 12.50
CA LEU A 94 7.19 4.94 11.31
C LEU A 94 8.62 5.46 11.51
N THR A 95 9.53 5.03 10.65
CA THR A 95 10.94 5.39 10.71
C THR A 95 11.44 5.86 9.36
N LYS A 96 12.40 6.80 9.36
CA LYS A 96 13.20 7.05 8.16
C LYS A 96 14.28 5.97 8.11
N HIS A 97 14.27 5.17 7.06
CA HIS A 97 15.27 4.14 6.83
C HIS A 97 16.26 4.58 5.76
N GLU A 98 15.75 5.09 4.66
CA GLU A 98 16.55 5.66 3.59
C GLU A 98 16.60 7.20 3.68
N ASP A 99 17.60 7.80 3.04
CA ASP A 99 17.80 9.25 3.08
C ASP A 99 16.87 10.00 2.12
N ASN A 100 16.35 9.33 1.11
CA ASN A 100 15.50 9.93 0.09
C ASN A 100 14.42 8.97 -0.42
N LEU A 101 13.43 9.54 -1.10
CA LEU A 101 12.28 8.79 -1.63
C LEU A 101 12.66 7.77 -2.69
N THR A 102 13.61 8.09 -3.58
CA THR A 102 14.00 7.17 -4.67
C THR A 102 14.58 5.87 -4.10
N ASP A 103 15.50 5.98 -3.16
CA ASP A 103 16.09 4.80 -2.52
C ASP A 103 15.06 4.03 -1.70
N GLN A 104 14.12 4.74 -1.03
CA GLN A 104 13.03 4.09 -0.31
C GLN A 104 12.10 3.31 -1.26
N PHE A 105 11.77 3.82 -2.45
CA PHE A 105 11.02 3.07 -3.45
C PHE A 105 11.77 1.84 -3.97
N LEU A 106 13.07 1.96 -4.22
CA LEU A 106 13.90 0.83 -4.62
C LEU A 106 13.95 -0.26 -3.54
N GLU A 107 14.04 0.13 -2.27
CA GLU A 107 13.96 -0.80 -1.14
C GLU A 107 12.59 -1.52 -1.10
N ILE A 108 11.48 -0.82 -1.34
CA ILE A 108 10.16 -1.44 -1.40
C ILE A 108 10.10 -2.50 -2.50
N TYR A 109 10.57 -2.19 -3.72
CA TYR A 109 10.59 -3.14 -4.82
C TYR A 109 11.47 -4.35 -4.54
N HIS A 110 12.64 -4.14 -3.93
CA HIS A 110 13.51 -5.22 -3.48
C HIS A 110 12.80 -6.14 -2.48
N ARG A 111 12.14 -5.58 -1.47
CA ARG A 111 11.41 -6.35 -0.45
C ARG A 111 10.21 -7.09 -1.04
N LEU A 112 9.50 -6.51 -1.99
CA LEU A 112 8.41 -7.18 -2.68
C LEU A 112 8.90 -8.34 -3.56
N ASP A 113 10.07 -8.22 -4.22
CA ASP A 113 10.66 -9.35 -4.95
C ASP A 113 11.04 -10.51 -4.02
N VAL A 114 11.60 -10.20 -2.86
CA VAL A 114 11.88 -11.22 -1.82
C VAL A 114 10.59 -11.86 -1.33
N PHE A 115 9.55 -11.07 -1.04
CA PHE A 115 8.24 -11.58 -0.62
C PHE A 115 7.59 -12.44 -1.70
N LYS A 116 7.67 -12.04 -2.97
CA LYS A 116 7.16 -12.83 -4.10
C LYS A 116 7.74 -14.25 -4.12
N LYS A 117 9.03 -14.38 -3.83
CA LYS A 117 9.73 -15.67 -3.85
C LYS A 117 9.41 -16.54 -2.63
N LYS A 118 9.35 -15.96 -1.44
CA LYS A 118 9.19 -16.68 -0.17
C LYS A 118 7.75 -16.78 0.31
N GLN A 119 6.93 -15.77 0.07
CA GLN A 119 5.52 -15.67 0.47
C GLN A 119 5.28 -15.94 1.97
N ASP A 120 6.24 -15.61 2.82
CA ASP A 120 6.14 -15.76 4.26
C ASP A 120 5.85 -14.42 4.98
N ASP A 121 5.37 -14.51 6.21
CA ASP A 121 5.01 -13.35 7.04
C ASP A 121 6.20 -12.42 7.31
N ALA A 122 7.38 -12.97 7.57
CA ALA A 122 8.57 -12.17 7.86
C ALA A 122 8.98 -11.29 6.68
N CYS A 123 8.93 -11.83 5.46
CA CYS A 123 9.21 -11.07 4.24
C CYS A 123 8.13 -10.03 3.95
N PHE A 124 6.86 -10.36 4.17
CA PHE A 124 5.76 -9.40 4.07
C PHE A 124 5.93 -8.23 5.04
N ILE A 125 6.21 -8.50 6.32
CA ILE A 125 6.40 -7.48 7.35
C ILE A 125 7.50 -6.49 6.94
N LYS A 126 8.60 -6.98 6.38
CA LYS A 126 9.70 -6.12 5.90
C LYS A 126 9.28 -5.26 4.71
N ALA A 127 8.54 -5.83 3.75
CA ALA A 127 8.05 -5.09 2.60
C ALA A 127 7.03 -4.01 3.02
N PHE A 128 6.11 -4.36 3.91
CA PHE A 128 5.11 -3.41 4.40
C PHE A 128 5.72 -2.30 5.27
N GLN A 129 6.71 -2.63 6.11
CA GLN A 129 7.46 -1.63 6.86
C GLN A 129 8.17 -0.64 5.91
N ALA A 130 8.82 -1.14 4.86
CA ALA A 130 9.48 -0.28 3.87
C ALA A 130 8.49 0.67 3.18
N PHE A 131 7.30 0.18 2.83
CA PHE A 131 6.23 1.00 2.26
C PHE A 131 5.74 2.08 3.24
N LEU A 132 5.50 1.73 4.50
CA LEU A 132 5.07 2.68 5.52
C LEU A 132 6.14 3.75 5.83
N ASN A 133 7.41 3.43 5.64
CA ASN A 133 8.53 4.35 5.84
C ASN A 133 8.59 5.50 4.79
N LEU A 134 7.83 5.42 3.70
CA LEU A 134 7.64 6.57 2.80
C LEU A 134 6.98 7.75 3.50
N LEU A 135 6.09 7.49 4.47
CA LEU A 135 5.28 8.54 5.09
C LEU A 135 6.11 9.63 5.76
N PRO A 136 7.10 9.31 6.63
CA PRO A 136 7.97 10.34 7.21
C PRO A 136 8.89 11.03 6.18
N LEU A 137 9.26 10.36 5.08
CA LEU A 137 10.04 10.97 4.01
C LEU A 137 9.21 11.98 3.20
N LEU A 138 7.92 11.71 3.02
CA LEU A 138 6.97 12.62 2.39
C LEU A 138 6.58 13.79 3.31
N GLY A 139 6.91 13.71 4.61
CA GLY A 139 6.49 14.71 5.60
C GLY A 139 5.01 14.64 5.96
N TYR A 140 4.34 13.55 5.64
CA TYR A 140 2.92 13.38 5.91
C TYR A 140 2.67 12.70 7.26
N ARG A 141 1.51 13.02 7.86
CA ARG A 141 1.05 12.38 9.10
C ARG A 141 0.19 11.15 8.78
N TRP A 142 0.30 10.12 9.60
CA TRP A 142 -0.51 8.90 9.48
C TRP A 142 -2.01 9.18 9.29
N LYS A 143 -2.59 10.09 10.08
CA LYS A 143 -4.02 10.45 10.00
C LYS A 143 -4.47 10.91 8.61
N LYS A 144 -3.59 11.52 7.82
CA LYS A 144 -3.91 11.92 6.44
C LYS A 144 -4.01 10.70 5.53
N LEU A 145 -3.07 9.78 5.64
CA LEU A 145 -3.10 8.53 4.86
C LEU A 145 -4.28 7.64 5.28
N GLU A 146 -4.53 7.51 6.57
CA GLU A 146 -5.71 6.78 7.10
C GLU A 146 -7.02 7.36 6.54
N LYS A 147 -7.17 8.68 6.53
CA LYS A 147 -8.34 9.34 5.92
C LYS A 147 -8.45 9.05 4.43
N ALA A 148 -7.34 9.10 3.68
CA ALA A 148 -7.30 8.78 2.25
C ALA A 148 -7.67 7.31 2.01
N TYR A 149 -7.20 6.38 2.84
CA TYR A 149 -7.60 4.97 2.80
C TYR A 149 -9.12 4.78 2.93
N TYR A 150 -9.75 5.39 3.94
CA TYR A 150 -11.20 5.25 4.12
C TYR A 150 -12.01 5.91 3.01
N LYS A 151 -11.54 7.02 2.46
CA LYS A 151 -12.14 7.63 1.26
C LYS A 151 -12.09 6.66 0.07
N LYS A 152 -10.94 6.05 -0.19
CA LYS A 152 -10.75 5.07 -1.26
C LYS A 152 -11.58 3.80 -1.01
N LEU A 153 -11.69 3.36 0.24
CA LEU A 153 -12.55 2.24 0.63
C LEU A 153 -14.00 2.48 0.16
N GLY A 154 -14.55 3.67 0.39
CA GLY A 154 -15.88 4.06 -0.09
C GLY A 154 -15.99 4.03 -1.61
N VAL A 155 -14.99 4.54 -2.33
CA VAL A 155 -14.92 4.47 -3.80
C VAL A 155 -14.94 3.02 -4.29
N ASN A 156 -14.15 2.15 -3.65
CA ASN A 156 -14.06 0.74 -4.03
C ASN A 156 -15.37 -0.01 -3.78
N TYR A 157 -16.09 0.26 -2.69
CA TYR A 157 -17.44 -0.29 -2.49
C TYR A 157 -18.42 0.18 -3.55
N ASN A 158 -18.42 1.48 -3.90
CA ASN A 158 -19.25 2.01 -4.96
C ASN A 158 -18.97 1.35 -6.32
N ARG A 159 -17.71 1.11 -6.65
CA ARG A 159 -17.31 0.37 -7.86
C ARG A 159 -17.91 -1.04 -7.89
N GLN A 160 -17.94 -1.74 -6.74
CA GLN A 160 -18.54 -3.07 -6.65
C GLN A 160 -20.07 -3.03 -6.84
N GLU A 161 -20.74 -1.98 -6.39
CA GLU A 161 -22.21 -1.80 -6.59
C GLU A 161 -22.57 -1.45 -8.03
N THR A 162 -21.69 -0.77 -8.74
CA THR A 162 -21.93 -0.27 -10.11
C THR A 162 -21.37 -1.18 -11.21
N ASN A 163 -20.89 -2.37 -10.88
CA ASN A 163 -20.26 -3.33 -11.81
C ASN A 163 -19.11 -2.73 -12.62
N TYR A 164 -18.28 -1.97 -11.95
CA TYR A 164 -17.06 -1.39 -12.51
C TYR A 164 -16.10 -2.47 -13.04
#